data_8b8690938037f3e2acbc6c5043333870
#
_entry.id   8b8690938037f3e2acbc6c5043333870
#
_cell.length_a   1.000
_cell.length_b   1.000
_cell.length_c   1.000
_cell.angle_alpha   90.00
_cell.angle_beta   90.00
_cell.angle_gamma   90.00
#
_symmetry.space_group_name_H-M   'P 1'
#
loop_
_entity.id
_entity.type
_entity.pdbx_description
1 polymer ?
#
loop_
_entity_poly.entity_id
_entity_poly.type
_entity_poly.pdbx_seq_one_letter_code
_entity_poly.pdbx_strand_id
1 'polypeptide(L)'
;MEALIQQYPWLDELLMGFLGLSWKHVVMWFIGALLIWLAVDKDYEPALLLPIGFGAILANIPHSSAVSQVKGEEGFLFVLYNAGIANELFPVLIFVAIGAMCDFAPLIRNTKVMLFAAAAQFGIFATAVAATFLGFSFEHAASIGIIGAADGPTTIYVASRFAVELLGPLSVAAYCYMSLVPVIQPPV
;
A
#
# COMPACT_ATOMS: atom_id res chain seq x y z
N MET A 1 -20.61 35.79 -5.67
CA MET A 1 -19.57 34.74 -5.68
C MET A 1 -18.95 34.61 -7.07
N GLU A 2 -19.73 34.54 -8.15
CA GLU A 2 -19.24 34.43 -9.53
C GLU A 2 -18.31 35.60 -9.96
N ALA A 3 -18.63 36.86 -9.57
CA ALA A 3 -17.80 38.03 -9.89
C ALA A 3 -16.42 38.00 -9.19
N LEU A 4 -16.31 37.40 -8.01
CA LEU A 4 -15.03 37.20 -7.31
C LEU A 4 -14.20 36.07 -7.94
N ILE A 5 -14.84 35.02 -8.43
CA ILE A 5 -14.21 33.90 -9.12
C ILE A 5 -13.64 34.37 -10.46
N GLN A 6 -14.35 35.21 -11.20
CA GLN A 6 -13.84 35.78 -12.44
C GLN A 6 -12.61 36.71 -12.23
N GLN A 7 -12.54 37.38 -11.09
CA GLN A 7 -11.43 38.26 -10.75
C GLN A 7 -10.22 37.51 -10.21
N TYR A 8 -10.42 36.35 -9.60
CA TYR A 8 -9.38 35.52 -8.97
C TYR A 8 -9.56 34.07 -9.30
N PRO A 9 -9.07 33.54 -10.45
CA PRO A 9 -9.24 32.16 -10.88
C PRO A 9 -8.74 31.10 -9.88
N TRP A 10 -7.71 31.43 -9.10
CA TRP A 10 -7.18 30.55 -8.04
C TRP A 10 -8.18 30.29 -6.90
N LEU A 11 -9.16 31.19 -6.69
CA LEU A 11 -10.24 30.99 -5.72
C LEU A 11 -11.16 29.84 -6.12
N ASP A 12 -11.39 29.65 -7.42
CA ASP A 12 -12.20 28.56 -7.94
C ASP A 12 -11.56 27.19 -7.66
N GLU A 13 -10.25 27.08 -7.91
CA GLU A 13 -9.49 25.87 -7.60
C GLU A 13 -9.51 25.52 -6.10
N LEU A 14 -9.32 26.52 -5.23
CA LEU A 14 -9.43 26.33 -3.79
C LEU A 14 -10.84 25.91 -3.37
N LEU A 15 -11.87 26.59 -3.90
CA LEU A 15 -13.25 26.26 -3.58
C LEU A 15 -13.64 24.87 -4.09
N MET A 16 -13.21 24.46 -5.27
CA MET A 16 -13.42 23.12 -5.79
C MET A 16 -12.75 22.06 -4.89
N GLY A 17 -11.57 22.32 -4.39
CA GLY A 17 -10.89 21.45 -3.43
C GLY A 17 -11.71 21.23 -2.14
N PHE A 18 -12.25 22.33 -1.58
CA PHE A 18 -13.09 22.23 -0.39
C PHE A 18 -14.46 21.61 -0.66
N LEU A 19 -15.10 21.94 -1.77
CA LEU A 19 -16.41 21.40 -2.16
C LEU A 19 -16.33 19.92 -2.54
N GLY A 20 -15.18 19.46 -3.05
CA GLY A 20 -14.90 18.06 -3.35
C GLY A 20 -14.61 17.22 -2.10
N LEU A 21 -14.53 17.84 -0.90
CA LEU A 21 -14.18 17.14 0.32
C LEU A 21 -15.31 16.19 0.74
N SER A 22 -14.98 14.91 0.82
CA SER A 22 -15.87 13.85 1.31
C SER A 22 -15.34 13.33 2.65
N TRP A 23 -16.20 12.77 3.47
CA TRP A 23 -15.81 12.09 4.71
C TRP A 23 -14.73 11.00 4.47
N LYS A 24 -14.73 10.40 3.28
CA LYS A 24 -13.72 9.40 2.88
C LYS A 24 -12.31 10.00 2.82
N HIS A 25 -12.16 11.20 2.31
CA HIS A 25 -10.87 11.90 2.27
C HIS A 25 -10.36 12.17 3.69
N VAL A 26 -11.24 12.61 4.59
CA VAL A 26 -10.89 12.86 6.00
C VAL A 26 -10.43 11.59 6.70
N VAL A 27 -11.11 10.46 6.46
CA VAL A 27 -10.71 9.16 7.00
C VAL A 27 -9.34 8.75 6.48
N MET A 28 -9.07 8.93 5.18
CA MET A 28 -7.76 8.59 4.61
C MET A 28 -6.65 9.50 5.12
N TRP A 29 -6.92 10.77 5.35
CA TRP A 29 -5.97 11.68 5.99
C TRP A 29 -5.67 11.28 7.42
N PHE A 30 -6.69 10.87 8.18
CA PHE A 30 -6.50 10.35 9.53
C PHE A 30 -5.65 9.07 9.53
N ILE A 31 -5.93 8.13 8.61
CA ILE A 31 -5.12 6.92 8.45
C ILE A 31 -3.68 7.29 8.08
N GLY A 32 -3.47 8.17 7.11
CA GLY A 32 -2.13 8.61 6.70
C GLY A 32 -1.37 9.28 7.85
N ALA A 33 -2.03 10.17 8.60
CA ALA A 33 -1.44 10.82 9.75
C ALA A 33 -1.11 9.82 10.87
N LEU A 34 -1.96 8.81 11.10
CA LEU A 34 -1.71 7.74 12.05
C LEU A 34 -0.48 6.92 11.67
N LEU A 35 -0.33 6.57 10.38
CA LEU A 35 0.84 5.84 9.89
C LEU A 35 2.14 6.65 10.09
N ILE A 36 2.10 7.96 9.78
CA ILE A 36 3.24 8.85 10.00
C ILE A 36 3.57 8.95 11.49
N TRP A 37 2.56 9.07 12.35
CA TRP A 37 2.77 9.11 13.80
C TRP A 37 3.38 7.82 14.32
N LEU A 38 2.90 6.64 13.87
CA LEU A 38 3.48 5.34 14.23
C LEU A 38 4.94 5.23 13.78
N ALA A 39 5.26 5.75 12.61
CA ALA A 39 6.62 5.75 12.09
C ALA A 39 7.56 6.65 12.90
N VAL A 40 7.12 7.86 13.26
CA VAL A 40 7.97 8.88 13.89
C VAL A 40 8.06 8.70 15.40
N ASP A 41 6.91 8.43 16.06
CA ASP A 41 6.84 8.38 17.54
C ASP A 41 7.11 6.98 18.10
N LYS A 42 6.77 5.94 17.34
CA LYS A 42 6.92 4.54 17.75
C LYS A 42 8.05 3.80 17.05
N ASP A 43 8.74 4.44 16.12
CA ASP A 43 9.81 3.84 15.30
C ASP A 43 9.37 2.56 14.55
N TYR A 44 8.07 2.47 14.17
CA TYR A 44 7.54 1.33 13.44
C TYR A 44 7.86 1.46 11.95
N GLU A 45 8.91 0.77 11.52
CA GLU A 45 9.35 0.69 10.12
C GLU A 45 9.23 2.05 9.39
N PRO A 46 9.98 3.10 9.82
CA PRO A 46 9.84 4.44 9.25
C PRO A 46 10.07 4.48 7.73
N ALA A 47 10.95 3.60 7.23
CA ALA A 47 11.25 3.50 5.79
C ALA A 47 10.03 3.09 4.94
N LEU A 48 9.05 2.41 5.55
CA LEU A 48 7.81 1.98 4.89
C LEU A 48 6.64 2.91 5.22
N LEU A 49 6.39 3.14 6.52
CA LEU A 49 5.19 3.85 6.96
C LEU A 49 5.17 5.33 6.60
N LEU A 50 6.31 6.02 6.62
CA LEU A 50 6.36 7.45 6.24
C LEU A 50 5.93 7.68 4.79
N PRO A 51 6.52 6.99 3.78
CA PRO A 51 6.11 7.16 2.39
C PRO A 51 4.65 6.76 2.15
N ILE A 52 4.18 5.67 2.80
CA ILE A 52 2.80 5.21 2.66
C ILE A 52 1.83 6.24 3.24
N GLY A 53 2.09 6.73 4.46
CA GLY A 53 1.25 7.74 5.10
C GLY A 53 1.19 9.04 4.32
N PHE A 54 2.35 9.53 3.86
CA PHE A 54 2.43 10.72 3.01
C PHE A 54 1.71 10.53 1.68
N GLY A 55 1.96 9.42 0.99
CA GLY A 55 1.30 9.08 -0.27
C GLY A 55 -0.22 8.95 -0.12
N ALA A 56 -0.69 8.33 0.98
CA ALA A 56 -2.12 8.21 1.28
C ALA A 56 -2.77 9.58 1.47
N ILE A 57 -2.13 10.52 2.17
CA ILE A 57 -2.64 11.89 2.32
C ILE A 57 -2.67 12.59 0.96
N LEU A 58 -1.56 12.56 0.23
CA LEU A 58 -1.40 13.28 -1.04
C LEU A 58 -2.35 12.78 -2.13
N ALA A 59 -2.52 11.44 -2.23
CA ALA A 59 -3.42 10.83 -3.21
C ALA A 59 -4.91 11.08 -2.90
N ASN A 60 -5.24 11.39 -1.64
CA ASN A 60 -6.61 11.67 -1.20
C ASN A 60 -6.88 13.17 -0.97
N ILE A 61 -6.06 14.07 -1.50
CA ILE A 61 -6.41 15.49 -1.62
C ILE A 61 -7.42 15.61 -2.78
N PRO A 62 -8.62 16.21 -2.56
CA PRO A 62 -9.58 16.43 -3.64
C PRO A 62 -8.93 17.21 -4.79
N HIS A 63 -9.15 16.75 -6.02
CA HIS A 63 -8.58 17.36 -7.24
C HIS A 63 -7.05 17.49 -7.25
N SER A 64 -6.35 16.57 -6.54
CA SER A 64 -4.89 16.58 -6.49
C SER A 64 -4.26 16.41 -7.88
N SER A 65 -3.48 17.36 -8.32
CA SER A 65 -2.68 17.26 -9.55
C SER A 65 -1.62 16.14 -9.46
N ALA A 66 -1.23 15.73 -8.26
CA ALA A 66 -0.23 14.68 -8.06
C ALA A 66 -0.67 13.31 -8.61
N VAL A 67 -1.97 13.04 -8.67
CA VAL A 67 -2.58 11.80 -9.20
C VAL A 67 -3.29 11.99 -10.52
N SER A 68 -3.18 13.17 -11.14
CA SER A 68 -3.84 13.47 -12.42
C SER A 68 -3.45 12.46 -13.49
N GLN A 69 -4.45 11.99 -14.24
CA GLN A 69 -4.29 11.10 -15.38
C GLN A 69 -4.56 11.79 -16.72
N VAL A 70 -4.70 13.12 -16.68
CA VAL A 70 -4.94 13.92 -17.88
C VAL A 70 -3.69 13.95 -18.75
N LYS A 71 -3.82 13.53 -19.99
CA LYS A 71 -2.70 13.46 -20.92
C LYS A 71 -2.12 14.87 -21.16
N GLY A 72 -0.84 15.04 -20.87
CA GLY A 72 -0.13 16.32 -20.92
C GLY A 72 -0.05 17.04 -19.57
N GLU A 73 -0.85 16.66 -18.57
CA GLU A 73 -0.84 17.17 -17.20
C GLU A 73 -0.81 16.00 -16.20
N GLU A 74 -0.02 14.99 -16.52
CA GLU A 74 0.09 13.77 -15.72
C GLU A 74 0.75 14.06 -14.37
N GLY A 75 0.08 13.66 -13.29
CA GLY A 75 0.61 13.81 -11.95
C GLY A 75 1.84 12.92 -11.70
N PHE A 76 2.77 13.41 -10.87
CA PHE A 76 4.03 12.68 -10.65
C PHE A 76 3.81 11.28 -10.07
N LEU A 77 2.80 11.07 -9.21
CA LEU A 77 2.45 9.74 -8.69
C LEU A 77 1.95 8.81 -9.79
N PHE A 78 1.18 9.35 -10.75
CA PHE A 78 0.73 8.58 -11.90
C PHE A 78 1.89 8.19 -12.82
N VAL A 79 2.82 9.11 -13.05
CA VAL A 79 4.05 8.82 -13.82
C VAL A 79 4.89 7.75 -13.14
N LEU A 80 5.12 7.84 -11.83
CA LEU A 80 5.85 6.82 -11.06
C LEU A 80 5.14 5.47 -11.08
N TYR A 81 3.81 5.45 -10.97
CA TYR A 81 3.03 4.23 -11.06
C TYR A 81 3.24 3.54 -12.41
N ASN A 82 3.12 4.27 -13.52
CA ASN A 82 3.32 3.72 -14.87
C ASN A 82 4.76 3.31 -15.15
N ALA A 83 5.72 4.08 -14.64
CA ALA A 83 7.15 3.80 -14.84
C ALA A 83 7.65 2.57 -14.09
N GLY A 84 6.99 2.17 -13.00
CA GLY A 84 7.56 1.15 -12.14
C GLY A 84 6.59 0.12 -11.56
N ILE A 85 5.33 0.45 -11.31
CA ILE A 85 4.38 -0.49 -10.73
C ILE A 85 3.58 -1.20 -11.82
N ALA A 86 3.03 -0.46 -12.76
CA ALA A 86 2.21 -1.00 -13.84
C ALA A 86 3.00 -1.96 -14.77
N ASN A 87 4.29 -1.74 -14.90
CA ASN A 87 5.21 -2.63 -15.65
C ASN A 87 5.96 -3.64 -14.76
N GLU A 88 5.60 -3.73 -13.46
CA GLU A 88 6.17 -4.64 -12.46
C GLU A 88 7.66 -4.44 -12.15
N LEU A 89 8.29 -3.40 -12.66
CA LEU A 89 9.72 -3.15 -12.46
C LEU A 89 10.06 -2.94 -10.98
N PHE A 90 9.30 -2.08 -10.27
CA PHE A 90 9.57 -1.80 -8.84
C PHE A 90 9.36 -3.02 -7.95
N PRO A 91 8.26 -3.80 -8.06
CA PRO A 91 8.12 -5.05 -7.31
C PRO A 91 9.29 -6.00 -7.49
N VAL A 92 9.75 -6.22 -8.74
CA VAL A 92 10.88 -7.10 -9.03
C VAL A 92 12.18 -6.57 -8.42
N LEU A 93 12.46 -5.26 -8.53
CA LEU A 93 13.64 -4.65 -7.93
C LEU A 93 13.64 -4.75 -6.40
N ILE A 94 12.47 -4.61 -5.77
CA ILE A 94 12.33 -4.78 -4.32
C ILE A 94 12.63 -6.24 -3.93
N PHE A 95 12.15 -7.24 -4.69
CA PHE A 95 12.49 -8.64 -4.46
C PHE A 95 14.01 -8.88 -4.53
N VAL A 96 14.67 -8.33 -5.55
CA VAL A 96 16.12 -8.45 -5.69
C VAL A 96 16.82 -7.81 -4.50
N ALA A 97 16.40 -6.61 -4.09
CA ALA A 97 16.99 -5.89 -2.95
C ALA A 97 16.81 -6.66 -1.63
N ILE A 98 15.60 -7.15 -1.34
CA ILE A 98 15.31 -7.94 -0.13
C ILE A 98 16.12 -9.24 -0.16
N GLY A 99 16.16 -9.95 -1.30
CA GLY A 99 16.94 -11.17 -1.46
C GLY A 99 18.43 -10.95 -1.22
N ALA A 100 18.98 -9.81 -1.66
CA ALA A 100 20.36 -9.44 -1.43
C ALA A 100 20.67 -9.11 0.05
N MET A 101 19.67 -8.61 0.79
CA MET A 101 19.81 -8.27 2.23
C MET A 101 19.56 -9.47 3.15
N CYS A 102 18.93 -10.55 2.66
CA CYS A 102 18.62 -11.71 3.47
C CYS A 102 19.88 -12.46 3.92
N ASP A 103 19.98 -12.73 5.22
CA ASP A 103 20.96 -13.67 5.77
C ASP A 103 20.39 -15.11 5.74
N PHE A 104 20.87 -15.91 4.82
CA PHE A 104 20.46 -17.31 4.67
C PHE A 104 21.21 -18.27 5.61
N ALA A 105 22.25 -17.80 6.34
CA ALA A 105 23.05 -18.67 7.20
C ALA A 105 22.24 -19.38 8.28
N PRO A 106 21.27 -18.76 8.98
CA PRO A 106 20.43 -19.45 9.97
C PRO A 106 19.61 -20.59 9.36
N LEU A 107 19.10 -20.40 8.14
CA LEU A 107 18.31 -21.40 7.43
C LEU A 107 19.14 -22.63 7.04
N ILE A 108 20.39 -22.38 6.56
CA ILE A 108 21.30 -23.46 6.17
C ILE A 108 21.78 -24.25 7.39
N ARG A 109 22.04 -23.54 8.51
CA ARG A 109 22.53 -24.18 9.75
C ARG A 109 21.47 -25.00 10.47
N ASN A 110 20.20 -24.61 10.37
CA ASN A 110 19.09 -25.29 11.02
C ASN A 110 17.91 -25.46 10.07
N THR A 111 17.92 -26.56 9.33
CA THR A 111 16.87 -26.88 8.34
C THR A 111 15.46 -27.03 8.94
N LYS A 112 15.34 -27.22 10.27
CA LYS A 112 14.03 -27.26 10.94
C LYS A 112 13.31 -25.92 10.87
N VAL A 113 14.06 -24.81 10.71
CA VAL A 113 13.49 -23.47 10.52
C VAL A 113 12.66 -23.39 9.23
N MET A 114 12.93 -24.24 8.23
CA MET A 114 12.12 -24.33 7.01
C MET A 114 10.66 -24.76 7.29
N LEU A 115 10.37 -25.42 8.42
CA LEU A 115 9.00 -25.75 8.79
C LEU A 115 8.14 -24.51 9.07
N PHE A 116 8.75 -23.40 9.47
CA PHE A 116 8.02 -22.13 9.63
C PHE A 116 7.52 -21.59 8.28
N ALA A 117 8.21 -21.88 7.18
CA ALA A 117 7.72 -21.54 5.85
C ALA A 117 6.39 -22.27 5.53
N ALA A 118 6.22 -23.52 6.00
CA ALA A 118 4.95 -24.24 5.86
C ALA A 118 3.82 -23.57 6.67
N ALA A 119 4.11 -23.02 7.85
CA ALA A 119 3.14 -22.25 8.62
C ALA A 119 2.70 -20.97 7.90
N ALA A 120 3.65 -20.25 7.25
CA ALA A 120 3.34 -19.09 6.43
C ALA A 120 2.43 -19.45 5.25
N GLN A 121 2.71 -20.55 4.55
CA GLN A 121 1.84 -21.06 3.47
C GLN A 121 0.43 -21.38 3.98
N PHE A 122 0.31 -21.98 5.16
CA PHE A 122 -1.00 -22.21 5.76
C PHE A 122 -1.77 -20.90 5.97
N GLY A 123 -1.11 -19.84 6.43
CA GLY A 123 -1.71 -18.52 6.60
C GLY A 123 -2.28 -17.96 5.28
N ILE A 124 -1.52 -18.08 4.18
CA ILE A 124 -1.95 -17.65 2.84
C ILE A 124 -3.25 -18.36 2.43
N PHE A 125 -3.24 -19.71 2.48
CA PHE A 125 -4.39 -20.49 2.05
C PHE A 125 -5.60 -20.30 2.98
N ALA A 126 -5.39 -20.23 4.28
CA ALA A 126 -6.47 -20.00 5.24
C ALA A 126 -7.14 -18.63 4.99
N THR A 127 -6.35 -17.60 4.74
CA THR A 127 -6.86 -16.24 4.41
C THR A 127 -7.60 -16.22 3.08
N ALA A 128 -7.07 -16.89 2.04
CA ALA A 128 -7.74 -17.00 0.75
C ALA A 128 -9.09 -17.71 0.86
N VAL A 129 -9.15 -18.82 1.61
CA VAL A 129 -10.40 -19.55 1.88
C VAL A 129 -11.37 -18.67 2.65
N ALA A 130 -10.92 -17.98 3.70
CA ALA A 130 -11.77 -17.06 4.47
C ALA A 130 -12.33 -15.93 3.60
N ALA A 131 -11.52 -15.33 2.71
CA ALA A 131 -11.95 -14.31 1.77
C ALA A 131 -13.02 -14.85 0.80
N THR A 132 -12.87 -16.09 0.32
CA THR A 132 -13.88 -16.73 -0.54
C THR A 132 -15.20 -16.93 0.22
N PHE A 133 -15.18 -17.32 1.49
CA PHE A 133 -16.39 -17.41 2.32
C PHE A 133 -17.06 -16.04 2.55
N LEU A 134 -16.29 -14.96 2.54
CA LEU A 134 -16.82 -13.59 2.63
C LEU A 134 -17.42 -13.09 1.29
N GLY A 135 -17.37 -13.88 0.23
CA GLY A 135 -17.98 -13.57 -1.06
C GLY A 135 -17.06 -12.87 -2.07
N PHE A 136 -15.76 -12.80 -1.81
CA PHE A 136 -14.81 -12.29 -2.81
C PHE A 136 -14.64 -13.27 -3.96
N SER A 137 -14.37 -12.76 -5.17
CA SER A 137 -14.01 -13.60 -6.32
C SER A 137 -12.72 -14.38 -6.04
N PHE A 138 -12.48 -15.45 -6.79
CA PHE A 138 -11.28 -16.26 -6.60
C PHE A 138 -9.98 -15.45 -6.77
N GLU A 139 -9.95 -14.55 -7.76
CA GLU A 139 -8.81 -13.68 -8.01
C GLU A 139 -8.57 -12.70 -6.86
N HIS A 140 -9.65 -12.08 -6.35
CA HIS A 140 -9.57 -11.20 -5.17
C HIS A 140 -9.16 -11.97 -3.92
N ALA A 141 -9.75 -13.13 -3.68
CA ALA A 141 -9.43 -13.98 -2.53
C ALA A 141 -7.97 -14.45 -2.54
N ALA A 142 -7.43 -14.82 -3.72
CA ALA A 142 -6.03 -15.16 -3.88
C ALA A 142 -5.11 -13.96 -3.56
N SER A 143 -5.46 -12.77 -4.09
CA SER A 143 -4.70 -11.55 -3.83
C SER A 143 -4.75 -11.11 -2.38
N ILE A 144 -5.88 -11.27 -1.69
CA ILE A 144 -6.02 -11.03 -0.25
C ILE A 144 -5.21 -12.07 0.54
N GLY A 145 -5.24 -13.34 0.12
CA GLY A 145 -4.53 -14.42 0.78
C GLY A 145 -3.03 -14.20 0.89
N ILE A 146 -2.42 -13.61 -0.13
CA ILE A 146 -0.98 -13.32 -0.16
C ILE A 146 -0.53 -12.40 0.97
N ILE A 147 -1.38 -11.55 1.51
CA ILE A 147 -1.05 -10.72 2.69
C ILE A 147 -0.60 -11.61 3.86
N GLY A 148 -1.15 -12.82 3.97
CA GLY A 148 -0.77 -13.78 5.01
C GLY A 148 0.69 -14.24 4.98
N ALA A 149 1.41 -14.01 3.86
CA ALA A 149 2.86 -14.25 3.76
C ALA A 149 3.70 -13.17 4.45
N ALA A 150 3.11 -12.05 4.87
CA ALA A 150 3.80 -10.86 5.36
C ALA A 150 4.87 -10.34 4.39
N ASP A 151 4.55 -10.35 3.09
CA ASP A 151 5.43 -9.95 2.00
C ASP A 151 4.71 -8.89 1.12
N GLY A 152 5.04 -7.63 1.35
CA GLY A 152 4.46 -6.49 0.63
C GLY A 152 4.71 -6.54 -0.88
N PRO A 153 5.95 -6.72 -1.35
CA PRO A 153 6.27 -6.81 -2.78
C PRO A 153 5.49 -7.92 -3.49
N THR A 154 5.39 -9.11 -2.90
CA THR A 154 4.58 -10.21 -3.47
C THR A 154 3.11 -9.83 -3.56
N THR A 155 2.58 -9.16 -2.53
CA THR A 155 1.20 -8.69 -2.53
C THR A 155 0.94 -7.71 -3.68
N ILE A 156 1.84 -6.74 -3.91
CA ILE A 156 1.74 -5.81 -5.04
C ILE A 156 1.78 -6.56 -6.37
N TYR A 157 2.73 -7.48 -6.53
CA TYR A 157 2.88 -8.26 -7.76
C TYR A 157 1.62 -9.07 -8.08
N VAL A 158 1.08 -9.80 -7.10
CA VAL A 158 -0.12 -10.62 -7.30
C VAL A 158 -1.35 -9.73 -7.55
N ALA A 159 -1.51 -8.65 -6.79
CA ALA A 159 -2.64 -7.74 -6.94
C ALA A 159 -2.61 -7.01 -8.29
N SER A 160 -1.43 -6.63 -8.80
CA SER A 160 -1.30 -6.00 -10.12
C SER A 160 -1.72 -6.93 -11.26
N ARG A 161 -1.67 -8.24 -11.05
CA ARG A 161 -2.07 -9.25 -12.05
C ARG A 161 -3.53 -9.67 -11.94
N PHE A 162 -4.04 -9.85 -10.73
CA PHE A 162 -5.32 -10.53 -10.49
C PHE A 162 -6.39 -9.63 -9.91
N ALA A 163 -6.03 -8.49 -9.28
CA ALA A 163 -6.96 -7.62 -8.57
C ALA A 163 -6.50 -6.16 -8.61
N VAL A 164 -6.35 -5.60 -9.81
CA VAL A 164 -5.81 -4.24 -10.02
C VAL A 164 -6.60 -3.19 -9.24
N GLU A 165 -7.91 -3.34 -9.15
CA GLU A 165 -8.81 -2.46 -8.39
C GLU A 165 -8.58 -2.51 -6.88
N LEU A 166 -8.01 -3.61 -6.37
CA LEU A 166 -7.64 -3.77 -4.96
C LEU A 166 -6.16 -3.48 -4.69
N LEU A 167 -5.37 -3.14 -5.71
CA LEU A 167 -3.92 -2.93 -5.58
C LEU A 167 -3.57 -1.91 -4.49
N GLY A 168 -4.27 -0.77 -4.45
CA GLY A 168 -4.05 0.26 -3.43
C GLY A 168 -4.34 -0.24 -2.01
N PRO A 169 -5.58 -0.68 -1.71
CA PRO A 169 -5.94 -1.22 -0.41
C PRO A 169 -5.06 -2.39 0.03
N LEU A 170 -4.75 -3.34 -0.86
CA LEU A 170 -3.92 -4.50 -0.54
C LEU A 170 -2.47 -4.10 -0.23
N SER A 171 -1.91 -3.15 -0.99
CA SER A 171 -0.56 -2.64 -0.73
C SER A 171 -0.47 -1.99 0.64
N VAL A 172 -1.41 -1.10 0.97
CA VAL A 172 -1.46 -0.45 2.30
C VAL A 172 -1.61 -1.50 3.40
N ALA A 173 -2.53 -2.45 3.26
CA ALA A 173 -2.75 -3.50 4.25
C ALA A 173 -1.51 -4.37 4.45
N ALA A 174 -0.84 -4.80 3.37
CA ALA A 174 0.35 -5.64 3.44
C ALA A 174 1.51 -4.93 4.15
N TYR A 175 1.79 -3.68 3.79
CA TYR A 175 2.89 -2.93 4.41
C TYR A 175 2.59 -2.52 5.84
N CYS A 176 1.33 -2.15 6.17
CA CYS A 176 0.93 -1.91 7.55
C CYS A 176 1.07 -3.17 8.40
N TYR A 177 0.68 -4.34 7.86
CA TYR A 177 0.86 -5.62 8.53
C TYR A 177 2.33 -5.93 8.79
N MET A 178 3.19 -5.76 7.77
CA MET A 178 4.63 -5.96 7.92
C MET A 178 5.23 -5.07 9.00
N SER A 179 4.84 -3.80 9.05
CA SER A 179 5.36 -2.84 10.03
C SER A 179 4.93 -3.14 11.46
N LEU A 180 3.86 -3.89 11.66
CA LEU A 180 3.40 -4.33 12.99
C LEU A 180 4.08 -5.62 13.46
N VAL A 181 4.80 -6.33 12.60
CA VAL A 181 5.51 -7.58 12.95
C VAL A 181 6.43 -7.41 14.17
N PRO A 182 7.28 -6.35 14.27
CA PRO A 182 8.14 -6.15 15.44
C PRO A 182 7.38 -6.00 16.75
N VAL A 183 6.09 -5.62 16.70
CA VAL A 183 5.23 -5.46 17.89
C VAL A 183 4.54 -6.77 18.25
N ILE A 184 4.11 -7.52 17.22
CA ILE A 184 3.34 -8.77 17.39
C ILE A 184 4.26 -9.94 17.74
N GLN A 185 5.47 -9.98 17.18
CA GLN A 185 6.39 -11.09 17.33
C GLN A 185 6.92 -11.32 18.78
N PRO A 186 7.28 -10.29 19.58
CA PRO A 186 7.84 -10.52 20.90
C PRO A 186 6.93 -11.26 21.90
N PRO A 187 5.58 -11.07 21.90
CA PRO A 187 4.70 -11.81 22.80
C PRO A 187 4.35 -13.23 22.32
N VAL A 188 4.70 -13.64 21.10
CA VAL A 188 4.45 -14.96 20.52
C VAL A 188 5.69 -15.83 20.62
#